data_023e091ff9822a1663f556174297c061
#
_entry.id   023e091ff9822a1663f556174297c061
#
_cell.length_a   1.000
_cell.length_b   1.000
_cell.length_c   1.000
_cell.angle_alpha   90.00
_cell.angle_beta   90.00
_cell.angle_gamma   90.00
#
_symmetry.space_group_name_H-M   'P 1'
#
loop_
_entity.id
_entity.type
_entity.pdbx_description
1 polymer ?
#
loop_
_entity_poly.entity_id
_entity_poly.type
_entity_poly.pdbx_seq_one_letter_code
_entity_poly.pdbx_strand_id
1 'polypeptide(L)'
;GNILGKISFSYLAESLDDLLSYLNIEKCLLVGHSDGANLAIKYAALHKERVAGILANSGNITFKGLKFLPGYACYFEEFLYKTLGIIFPFFKRRAKVSPLLREDLNIPKEVFSKSNYPVIVLVGDHDMIKREHSKAIAGLFPKGKFIERKNQGHNIPKKDSKYFNKTISKMVSYIQ
;
A
#
# COMPACT_ATOMS: atom_id res chain seq x y z
N GLY A 1 17.19 -13.24 -5.18
CA GLY A 1 17.85 -13.37 -3.87
C GLY A 1 17.00 -14.16 -2.89
N ASN A 2 17.63 -15.00 -2.08
CA ASN A 2 16.93 -15.67 -0.98
C ASN A 2 16.73 -14.65 0.14
N ILE A 3 15.48 -14.30 0.44
CA ILE A 3 15.14 -13.47 1.61
C ILE A 3 15.33 -14.34 2.85
N LEU A 4 16.36 -14.02 3.62
CA LEU A 4 16.63 -14.63 4.93
C LEU A 4 15.84 -13.82 5.97
N GLY A 5 14.74 -14.37 6.51
CA GLY A 5 13.97 -13.73 7.57
C GLY A 5 12.48 -13.53 7.27
N LYS A 6 11.78 -12.91 8.23
CA LYS A 6 10.36 -12.55 8.13
C LYS A 6 10.23 -11.30 7.27
N ILE A 7 9.44 -11.38 6.20
CA ILE A 7 9.09 -10.21 5.40
C ILE A 7 8.07 -9.38 6.18
N SER A 8 8.30 -8.07 6.29
CA SER A 8 7.39 -7.09 6.88
C SER A 8 7.39 -5.81 6.05
N PHE A 9 6.38 -4.95 6.22
CA PHE A 9 6.37 -3.65 5.54
C PHE A 9 7.52 -2.75 5.98
N SER A 10 7.99 -2.86 7.23
CA SER A 10 9.20 -2.15 7.68
C SER A 10 10.43 -2.61 6.91
N TYR A 11 10.66 -3.93 6.80
CA TYR A 11 11.77 -4.46 6.01
C TYR A 11 11.73 -4.03 4.54
N LEU A 12 10.53 -4.05 3.93
CA LEU A 12 10.35 -3.62 2.54
C LEU A 12 10.58 -2.11 2.37
N ALA A 13 10.21 -1.31 3.37
CA ALA A 13 10.43 0.14 3.33
C ALA A 13 11.92 0.48 3.40
N GLU A 14 12.69 -0.18 4.28
CA GLU A 14 14.16 -0.02 4.32
C GLU A 14 14.82 -0.49 3.02
N SER A 15 14.38 -1.63 2.47
CA SER A 15 14.89 -2.11 1.17
C SER A 15 14.59 -1.14 0.02
N LEU A 16 13.45 -0.44 0.06
CA LEU A 16 13.14 0.61 -0.89
C LEU A 16 14.07 1.82 -0.70
N ASP A 17 14.36 2.19 0.55
CA ASP A 17 15.26 3.30 0.85
C ASP A 17 16.69 3.02 0.37
N ASP A 18 17.19 1.81 0.60
CA ASP A 18 18.48 1.34 0.07
C ASP A 18 18.53 1.46 -1.47
N LEU A 19 17.45 1.04 -2.15
CA LEU A 19 17.36 1.13 -3.62
C LEU A 19 17.36 2.60 -4.09
N LEU A 20 16.57 3.46 -3.47
CA LEU A 20 16.52 4.88 -3.83
C LEU A 20 17.87 5.57 -3.58
N SER A 21 18.55 5.19 -2.52
CA SER A 21 19.90 5.70 -2.20
C SER A 21 20.93 5.22 -3.22
N TYR A 22 20.89 3.94 -3.60
CA TYR A 22 21.73 3.38 -4.66
C TYR A 22 21.54 4.10 -6.01
N LEU A 23 20.28 4.49 -6.31
CA LEU A 23 19.92 5.20 -7.54
C LEU A 23 20.13 6.73 -7.45
N ASN A 24 20.63 7.26 -6.33
CA ASN A 24 20.78 8.68 -6.04
C ASN A 24 19.45 9.47 -6.19
N ILE A 25 18.31 8.83 -5.84
CA ILE A 25 17.00 9.48 -5.87
C ILE A 25 16.73 10.10 -4.49
N GLU A 26 16.77 11.41 -4.38
CA GLU A 26 16.54 12.12 -3.11
C GLU A 26 15.08 12.14 -2.71
N LYS A 27 14.16 12.40 -3.67
CA LYS A 27 12.72 12.43 -3.45
C LYS A 27 11.97 11.77 -4.58
N CYS A 28 10.85 11.10 -4.25
CA CYS A 28 10.02 10.44 -5.25
C CYS A 28 8.51 10.56 -4.96
N LEU A 29 7.71 10.49 -6.03
CA LEU A 29 6.29 10.21 -5.95
C LEU A 29 6.10 8.70 -5.77
N LEU A 30 5.46 8.30 -4.67
CA LEU A 30 5.14 6.91 -4.39
C LEU A 30 3.75 6.58 -4.97
N VAL A 31 3.70 5.63 -5.89
CA VAL A 31 2.46 5.14 -6.47
C VAL A 31 2.32 3.66 -6.11
N GLY A 32 1.35 3.35 -5.27
CA GLY A 32 1.16 1.99 -4.76
C GLY A 32 -0.27 1.48 -4.94
N HIS A 33 -0.40 0.18 -5.21
CA HIS A 33 -1.66 -0.53 -5.26
C HIS A 33 -1.65 -1.69 -4.26
N SER A 34 -2.74 -1.84 -3.47
CA SER A 34 -2.89 -2.91 -2.47
C SER A 34 -1.72 -2.89 -1.47
N ASP A 35 -0.93 -3.96 -1.35
CA ASP A 35 0.29 -4.00 -0.53
C ASP A 35 1.32 -2.92 -0.91
N GLY A 36 1.38 -2.54 -2.20
CA GLY A 36 2.20 -1.41 -2.65
C GLY A 36 1.74 -0.07 -2.07
N ALA A 37 0.44 0.12 -1.84
CA ALA A 37 -0.09 1.30 -1.16
C ALA A 37 0.26 1.29 0.34
N ASN A 38 0.20 0.11 0.97
CA ASN A 38 0.63 -0.09 2.35
C ASN A 38 2.13 0.22 2.51
N LEU A 39 2.95 -0.29 1.59
CA LEU A 39 4.38 -0.01 1.55
C LEU A 39 4.67 1.49 1.38
N ALA A 40 3.98 2.17 0.45
CA ALA A 40 4.16 3.62 0.24
C ALA A 40 3.86 4.43 1.51
N ILE A 41 2.79 4.08 2.23
CA ILE A 41 2.42 4.74 3.50
C ILE A 41 3.43 4.39 4.60
N LYS A 42 3.88 3.13 4.69
CA LYS A 42 4.90 2.72 5.67
C LYS A 42 6.24 3.40 5.42
N TYR A 43 6.66 3.46 4.15
CA TYR A 43 7.86 4.18 3.74
C TYR A 43 7.80 5.66 4.14
N ALA A 44 6.67 6.32 3.85
CA ALA A 44 6.48 7.73 4.21
C ALA A 44 6.46 7.97 5.73
N ALA A 45 6.11 6.98 6.53
CA ALA A 45 6.19 7.08 7.98
C ALA A 45 7.63 7.02 8.53
N LEU A 46 8.52 6.31 7.82
CA LEU A 46 9.93 6.14 8.19
C LEU A 46 10.83 7.20 7.55
N HIS A 47 10.57 7.57 6.29
CA HIS A 47 11.43 8.41 5.44
C HIS A 47 10.65 9.58 4.82
N LYS A 48 9.91 10.33 5.63
CA LYS A 48 8.98 11.40 5.18
C LYS A 48 9.64 12.50 4.34
N GLU A 49 10.92 12.79 4.58
CA GLU A 49 11.71 13.79 3.87
C GLU A 49 11.99 13.40 2.41
N ARG A 50 11.96 12.11 2.11
CA ARG A 50 12.18 11.56 0.76
C ARG A 50 10.92 11.41 -0.08
N VAL A 51 9.76 11.84 0.46
CA VAL A 51 8.46 11.73 -0.21
C VAL A 51 8.06 13.05 -0.83
N ALA A 52 7.84 13.05 -2.15
CA ALA A 52 7.27 14.18 -2.90
C ALA A 52 5.74 14.11 -2.99
N GLY A 53 5.15 12.91 -2.89
CA GLY A 53 3.70 12.69 -2.90
C GLY A 53 3.36 11.21 -2.82
N ILE A 54 2.10 10.89 -2.54
CA ILE A 54 1.60 9.50 -2.45
C ILE A 54 0.30 9.34 -3.22
N LEU A 55 0.24 8.37 -4.13
CA LEU A 55 -0.99 7.82 -4.66
C LEU A 55 -1.17 6.40 -4.10
N ALA A 56 -1.99 6.25 -3.08
CA ALA A 56 -2.31 4.98 -2.45
C ALA A 56 -3.64 4.44 -2.97
N ASN A 57 -3.60 3.41 -3.82
CA ASN A 57 -4.80 2.76 -4.33
C ASN A 57 -5.09 1.48 -3.56
N SER A 58 -6.26 1.41 -2.94
CA SER A 58 -6.80 0.19 -2.31
C SER A 58 -5.90 -0.41 -1.23
N GLY A 59 -5.23 0.44 -0.43
CA GLY A 59 -4.41 0.01 0.70
C GLY A 59 -5.23 -0.19 1.98
N ASN A 60 -4.73 -1.06 2.87
CA ASN A 60 -5.29 -1.30 4.21
C ASN A 60 -4.18 -1.29 5.25
N ILE A 61 -3.93 -0.17 5.88
CA ILE A 61 -2.88 -0.02 6.90
C ILE A 61 -3.14 -0.81 8.18
N THR A 62 -4.33 -1.40 8.32
CA THR A 62 -4.68 -2.36 9.37
C THR A 62 -5.57 -3.46 8.80
N PHE A 63 -5.49 -4.67 9.36
CA PHE A 63 -6.34 -5.79 8.95
C PHE A 63 -7.84 -5.47 9.08
N LYS A 64 -8.24 -4.68 10.09
CA LYS A 64 -9.61 -4.22 10.28
C LYS A 64 -10.16 -3.38 9.14
N GLY A 65 -9.29 -2.86 8.26
CA GLY A 65 -9.65 -2.13 7.05
C GLY A 65 -10.27 -2.99 5.96
N LEU A 66 -10.09 -4.31 6.01
CA LEU A 66 -10.73 -5.26 5.09
C LEU A 66 -12.21 -5.49 5.45
N LYS A 67 -13.04 -5.73 4.44
CA LYS A 67 -14.39 -6.25 4.63
C LYS A 67 -14.32 -7.69 5.15
N PHE A 68 -15.41 -8.17 5.78
CA PHE A 68 -15.43 -9.44 6.50
C PHE A 68 -15.01 -10.65 5.63
N LEU A 69 -15.71 -10.90 4.52
CA LEU A 69 -15.43 -12.05 3.65
C LEU A 69 -14.00 -12.06 3.07
N PRO A 70 -13.48 -10.96 2.48
CA PRO A 70 -12.09 -10.89 2.06
C PRO A 70 -11.09 -11.10 3.20
N GLY A 71 -11.38 -10.62 4.40
CA GLY A 71 -10.55 -10.83 5.57
C GLY A 71 -10.40 -12.33 5.92
N TYR A 72 -11.49 -13.09 5.91
CA TYR A 72 -11.43 -14.54 6.11
C TYR A 72 -10.70 -15.28 4.97
N ALA A 73 -10.89 -14.84 3.74
CA ALA A 73 -10.18 -15.42 2.59
C ALA A 73 -8.65 -15.33 2.74
N CYS A 74 -8.11 -14.25 3.33
CA CYS A 74 -6.69 -14.13 3.59
C CYS A 74 -6.15 -15.23 4.53
N TYR A 75 -6.90 -15.61 5.57
CA TYR A 75 -6.52 -16.71 6.47
C TYR A 75 -6.50 -18.05 5.76
N PHE A 76 -7.54 -18.32 4.96
CA PHE A 76 -7.65 -19.55 4.18
C PHE A 76 -6.53 -19.65 3.14
N GLU A 77 -6.24 -18.55 2.44
CA GLU A 77 -5.16 -18.46 1.46
C GLU A 77 -3.80 -18.74 2.10
N GLU A 78 -3.50 -18.14 3.25
CA GLU A 78 -2.27 -18.38 3.99
C GLU A 78 -2.14 -19.84 4.42
N PHE A 79 -3.21 -20.43 4.95
CA PHE A 79 -3.25 -21.84 5.33
C PHE A 79 -2.95 -22.74 4.11
N LEU A 80 -3.60 -22.47 2.98
CA LEU A 80 -3.40 -23.21 1.74
C LEU A 80 -1.95 -23.13 1.25
N TYR A 81 -1.36 -21.92 1.24
CA TYR A 81 0.03 -21.74 0.81
C TYR A 81 1.03 -22.39 1.74
N LYS A 82 0.81 -22.39 3.05
CA LYS A 82 1.66 -23.09 4.01
C LYS A 82 1.63 -24.60 3.80
N THR A 83 0.43 -25.16 3.60
CA THR A 83 0.23 -26.59 3.40
C THR A 83 0.84 -27.06 2.07
N LEU A 84 0.49 -26.40 0.97
CA LEU A 84 1.01 -26.74 -0.36
C LEU A 84 2.51 -26.42 -0.50
N GLY A 85 3.01 -25.46 0.24
CA GLY A 85 4.42 -25.06 0.26
C GLY A 85 5.35 -26.14 0.80
N ILE A 86 4.84 -27.15 1.51
CA ILE A 86 5.60 -28.32 1.96
C ILE A 86 6.09 -29.11 0.73
N ILE A 87 5.23 -29.25 -0.28
CA ILE A 87 5.49 -30.09 -1.46
C ILE A 87 6.00 -29.25 -2.65
N PHE A 88 5.42 -28.07 -2.86
CA PHE A 88 5.66 -27.24 -4.03
C PHE A 88 6.42 -25.95 -3.71
N PRO A 89 7.65 -25.74 -4.26
CA PRO A 89 8.48 -24.55 -3.98
C PRO A 89 7.79 -23.22 -4.31
N PHE A 90 6.91 -23.17 -5.31
CA PHE A 90 6.15 -21.98 -5.69
C PHE A 90 5.25 -21.48 -4.53
N PHE A 91 4.52 -22.39 -3.88
CA PHE A 91 3.67 -22.05 -2.74
C PHE A 91 4.47 -21.68 -1.49
N LYS A 92 5.68 -22.25 -1.32
CA LYS A 92 6.60 -21.87 -0.25
C LYS A 92 6.98 -20.37 -0.30
N ARG A 93 7.19 -19.84 -1.51
CA ARG A 93 7.42 -18.39 -1.69
C ARG A 93 6.18 -17.56 -1.32
N ARG A 94 5.00 -17.98 -1.77
CA ARG A 94 3.73 -17.32 -1.43
C ARG A 94 3.43 -17.35 0.06
N ALA A 95 3.69 -18.46 0.75
CA ALA A 95 3.55 -18.58 2.19
C ALA A 95 4.44 -17.59 2.99
N LYS A 96 5.57 -17.14 2.41
CA LYS A 96 6.43 -16.12 3.04
C LYS A 96 5.85 -14.71 2.97
N VAL A 97 5.07 -14.38 1.94
CA VAL A 97 4.51 -13.03 1.73
C VAL A 97 3.05 -12.91 2.18
N SER A 98 2.30 -14.01 2.24
CA SER A 98 0.89 -13.97 2.65
C SER A 98 0.63 -13.35 4.03
N PRO A 99 1.53 -13.41 5.04
CA PRO A 99 1.33 -12.71 6.31
C PRO A 99 1.25 -11.19 6.18
N LEU A 100 1.82 -10.58 5.12
CA LEU A 100 1.73 -9.13 4.86
C LEU A 100 0.28 -8.67 4.72
N LEU A 101 -0.61 -9.50 4.16
CA LEU A 101 -2.04 -9.19 4.00
C LEU A 101 -2.74 -8.86 5.33
N ARG A 102 -2.17 -9.31 6.45
CA ARG A 102 -2.72 -9.15 7.79
C ARG A 102 -1.85 -8.30 8.71
N GLU A 103 -0.73 -7.78 8.20
CA GLU A 103 0.16 -6.94 8.98
C GLU A 103 -0.48 -5.58 9.24
N ASP A 104 -0.62 -5.21 10.51
CA ASP A 104 -0.98 -3.85 10.90
C ASP A 104 0.29 -2.98 10.86
N LEU A 105 0.25 -1.87 10.12
CA LEU A 105 1.43 -1.01 9.94
C LEU A 105 1.86 -0.27 11.22
N ASN A 106 1.00 -0.22 12.24
CA ASN A 106 1.25 0.43 13.53
C ASN A 106 1.81 1.86 13.37
N ILE A 107 1.12 2.69 12.58
CA ILE A 107 1.53 4.07 12.30
C ILE A 107 0.87 5.00 13.31
N PRO A 108 1.66 5.74 14.12
CA PRO A 108 1.11 6.78 14.98
C PRO A 108 0.42 7.87 14.15
N LYS A 109 -0.74 8.37 14.61
CA LYS A 109 -1.53 9.38 13.87
C LYS A 109 -0.74 10.66 13.64
N GLU A 110 0.16 11.00 14.55
CA GLU A 110 0.93 12.25 14.56
C GLU A 110 2.09 12.23 13.58
N VAL A 111 2.48 11.06 13.07
CA VAL A 111 3.67 10.91 12.20
C VAL A 111 3.61 11.78 10.96
N PHE A 112 2.39 11.96 10.42
CA PHE A 112 2.17 12.75 9.21
C PHE A 112 1.69 14.19 9.46
N SER A 113 1.53 14.62 10.72
CA SER A 113 0.96 15.93 11.08
C SER A 113 1.68 17.12 10.44
N LYS A 114 2.98 16.98 10.18
CA LYS A 114 3.83 18.01 9.54
C LYS A 114 4.15 17.71 8.07
N SER A 115 3.51 16.69 7.47
CA SER A 115 3.74 16.38 6.06
C SER A 115 3.16 17.46 5.15
N ASN A 116 3.91 17.90 4.15
CA ASN A 116 3.51 18.99 3.24
C ASN A 116 3.39 18.55 1.78
N TYR A 117 3.41 17.27 1.52
CA TYR A 117 3.25 16.70 0.18
C TYR A 117 1.79 16.27 -0.09
N PRO A 118 1.36 16.25 -1.36
CA PRO A 118 0.02 15.81 -1.73
C PRO A 118 -0.14 14.29 -1.53
N VAL A 119 -1.29 13.88 -1.01
CA VAL A 119 -1.65 12.46 -0.87
C VAL A 119 -3.04 12.22 -1.46
N ILE A 120 -3.14 11.23 -2.33
CA ILE A 120 -4.43 10.75 -2.84
C ILE A 120 -4.61 9.29 -2.37
N VAL A 121 -5.69 9.04 -1.65
CA VAL A 121 -6.16 7.69 -1.33
C VAL A 121 -7.33 7.36 -2.24
N LEU A 122 -7.08 6.45 -3.18
CA LEU A 122 -8.04 6.05 -4.22
C LEU A 122 -8.60 4.66 -3.92
N VAL A 123 -9.91 4.50 -4.00
CA VAL A 123 -10.59 3.22 -3.78
C VAL A 123 -11.79 3.09 -4.72
N GLY A 124 -12.14 1.85 -5.09
CA GLY A 124 -13.40 1.57 -5.81
C GLY A 124 -14.58 1.46 -4.85
N ASP A 125 -15.79 1.79 -5.30
CA ASP A 125 -17.00 1.65 -4.49
C ASP A 125 -17.36 0.17 -4.22
N HIS A 126 -16.88 -0.75 -5.07
CA HIS A 126 -16.99 -2.21 -4.89
C HIS A 126 -15.68 -2.86 -4.38
N ASP A 127 -14.79 -2.07 -3.78
CA ASP A 127 -13.52 -2.58 -3.25
C ASP A 127 -13.72 -3.49 -2.03
N MET A 128 -12.75 -4.38 -1.78
CA MET A 128 -12.67 -5.18 -0.56
C MET A 128 -12.24 -4.36 0.66
N ILE A 129 -11.64 -3.18 0.45
CA ILE A 129 -11.29 -2.24 1.52
C ILE A 129 -12.54 -1.47 1.94
N LYS A 130 -12.71 -1.28 3.24
CA LYS A 130 -13.79 -0.45 3.78
C LYS A 130 -13.58 1.01 3.39
N ARG A 131 -14.63 1.65 2.90
CA ARG A 131 -14.63 3.07 2.51
C ARG A 131 -14.16 4.00 3.63
N GLU A 132 -14.68 3.76 4.84
CA GLU A 132 -14.33 4.53 6.03
C GLU A 132 -12.85 4.39 6.41
N HIS A 133 -12.29 3.21 6.18
CA HIS A 133 -10.85 2.97 6.39
C HIS A 133 -10.00 3.80 5.42
N SER A 134 -10.36 3.81 4.13
CA SER A 134 -9.66 4.64 3.13
C SER A 134 -9.79 6.14 3.42
N LYS A 135 -10.96 6.60 3.91
CA LYS A 135 -11.13 7.99 4.38
C LYS A 135 -10.24 8.29 5.59
N ALA A 136 -10.18 7.36 6.56
CA ALA A 136 -9.34 7.52 7.73
C ALA A 136 -7.85 7.61 7.34
N ILE A 137 -7.39 6.80 6.38
CA ILE A 137 -6.02 6.90 5.84
C ILE A 137 -5.77 8.29 5.23
N ALA A 138 -6.68 8.80 4.39
CA ALA A 138 -6.54 10.14 3.83
C ALA A 138 -6.48 11.22 4.91
N GLY A 139 -7.28 11.06 5.98
CA GLY A 139 -7.32 11.97 7.13
C GLY A 139 -6.05 11.99 7.99
N LEU A 140 -5.12 11.05 7.82
CA LEU A 140 -3.82 11.09 8.50
C LEU A 140 -2.91 12.20 7.95
N PHE A 141 -3.16 12.67 6.73
CA PHE A 141 -2.30 13.62 6.03
C PHE A 141 -2.97 15.00 5.90
N PRO A 142 -2.30 16.12 6.25
CA PRO A 142 -2.86 17.47 6.12
C PRO A 142 -3.33 17.79 4.69
N LYS A 143 -2.63 17.29 3.66
CA LYS A 143 -3.00 17.41 2.24
C LYS A 143 -3.58 16.13 1.65
N GLY A 144 -4.18 15.28 2.49
CA GLY A 144 -4.78 14.02 2.06
C GLY A 144 -6.13 14.22 1.39
N LYS A 145 -6.32 13.58 0.24
CA LYS A 145 -7.59 13.56 -0.50
C LYS A 145 -8.07 12.12 -0.66
N PHE A 146 -9.30 11.87 -0.22
CA PHE A 146 -10.01 10.62 -0.48
C PHE A 146 -10.76 10.72 -1.81
N ILE A 147 -10.59 9.71 -2.67
CA ILE A 147 -11.33 9.58 -3.94
C ILE A 147 -11.94 8.19 -4.03
N GLU A 148 -13.25 8.14 -4.22
CA GLU A 148 -13.99 6.91 -4.51
C GLU A 148 -14.35 6.86 -5.99
N ARG A 149 -13.88 5.83 -6.68
CA ARG A 149 -14.16 5.63 -8.09
C ARG A 149 -15.40 4.74 -8.28
N LYS A 150 -16.45 5.27 -8.90
CA LYS A 150 -17.71 4.57 -9.16
C LYS A 150 -17.54 3.41 -10.13
N ASN A 151 -18.30 2.34 -9.90
CA ASN A 151 -18.31 1.11 -10.69
C ASN A 151 -16.92 0.44 -10.80
N GLN A 152 -16.08 0.61 -9.77
CA GLN A 152 -14.75 0.02 -9.70
C GLN A 152 -14.60 -0.83 -8.44
N GLY A 153 -13.87 -1.94 -8.59
CA GLY A 153 -13.43 -2.79 -7.49
C GLY A 153 -11.99 -2.49 -7.08
N HIS A 154 -11.32 -3.51 -6.56
CA HIS A 154 -9.97 -3.42 -6.01
C HIS A 154 -8.91 -3.02 -7.05
N ASN A 155 -9.04 -3.41 -8.31
CA ASN A 155 -7.98 -3.32 -9.31
C ASN A 155 -8.19 -2.18 -10.33
N ILE A 156 -8.30 -0.94 -9.84
CA ILE A 156 -8.44 0.27 -10.67
C ILE A 156 -7.29 0.42 -11.68
N PRO A 157 -6.00 0.19 -11.33
CA PRO A 157 -4.89 0.34 -12.27
C PRO A 157 -5.05 -0.47 -13.56
N LYS A 158 -5.69 -1.65 -13.46
CA LYS A 158 -5.95 -2.53 -14.60
C LYS A 158 -7.30 -2.24 -15.29
N LYS A 159 -8.34 -1.96 -14.50
CA LYS A 159 -9.72 -1.86 -15.00
C LYS A 159 -10.05 -0.46 -15.55
N ASP A 160 -9.42 0.58 -15.01
CA ASP A 160 -9.57 1.98 -15.41
C ASP A 160 -8.21 2.67 -15.47
N SER A 161 -7.29 2.07 -16.24
CA SER A 161 -5.90 2.53 -16.37
C SER A 161 -5.80 3.97 -16.87
N LYS A 162 -6.72 4.40 -17.74
CA LYS A 162 -6.77 5.78 -18.23
C LYS A 162 -6.99 6.79 -17.11
N TYR A 163 -7.95 6.51 -16.21
CA TYR A 163 -8.20 7.36 -15.05
C TYR A 163 -7.02 7.31 -14.06
N PHE A 164 -6.49 6.12 -13.80
CA PHE A 164 -5.36 5.93 -12.90
C PHE A 164 -4.13 6.72 -13.37
N ASN A 165 -3.75 6.59 -14.64
CA ASN A 165 -2.62 7.32 -15.23
C ASN A 165 -2.85 8.83 -15.23
N LYS A 166 -4.09 9.30 -15.54
CA LYS A 166 -4.43 10.72 -15.42
C LYS A 166 -4.26 11.24 -14.01
N THR A 167 -4.58 10.42 -13.01
CA THR A 167 -4.39 10.78 -11.59
C THR A 167 -2.91 10.91 -11.25
N ILE A 168 -2.05 9.99 -11.74
CA ILE A 168 -0.59 10.09 -11.59
C ILE A 168 -0.08 11.37 -12.24
N SER A 169 -0.43 11.65 -13.51
CA SER A 169 0.00 12.86 -14.21
C SER A 169 -0.39 14.14 -13.45
N LYS A 170 -1.60 14.17 -12.89
CA LYS A 170 -2.04 15.28 -12.05
C LYS A 170 -1.22 15.42 -10.78
N MET A 171 -0.80 14.30 -10.15
CA MET A 171 0.07 14.36 -8.98
C MET A 171 1.47 14.88 -9.33
N VAL A 172 2.02 14.45 -10.47
CA VAL A 172 3.30 14.96 -10.96
C VAL A 172 3.26 16.48 -11.13
N SER A 173 2.18 17.04 -11.68
CA SER A 173 2.04 18.51 -11.81
C SER A 173 1.88 19.27 -10.49
N TYR A 174 1.63 18.60 -9.38
CA TYR A 174 1.57 19.23 -8.05
C TYR A 174 2.93 19.28 -7.33
N ILE A 175 3.90 18.48 -7.78
CA ILE A 175 5.21 18.36 -7.14
C ILE A 175 6.34 19.01 -7.93
N GLN A 176 6.06 19.46 -9.15
CA GLN A 176 6.92 20.34 -9.96
C GLN A 176 6.72 21.80 -9.54
#